data_7d2b12c2d86f3358b02f38210af69d6b
#
_entry.id   7d2b12c2d86f3358b02f38210af69d6b
#
_cell.length_a   1.000
_cell.length_b   1.000
_cell.length_c   1.000
_cell.angle_alpha   90.00
_cell.angle_beta   90.00
_cell.angle_gamma   90.00
#
_symmetry.space_group_name_H-M   'P 1'
#
loop_
_entity.id
_entity.type
_entity.pdbx_description
1 polymer ?
#
loop_
_entity_poly.entity_id
_entity_poly.type
_entity_poly.pdbx_seq_one_letter_code
_entity_poly.pdbx_strand_id
1 'polypeptide(L)'
;MRVYRCKMSVRALVESVWIGGDLVSTAPSIERANLGSRIHRMLQSSAQGDYESEVFLKLSSELDDILFEIEGRADGVRKEDDQVTIEEIKTTAIPFSELNEPVMVHLAQAYCYGHMYLAEHVAPSIRIQMTYYQIDTEEIKQFDEEKTREELAAFYMDTLRRYVKWAALSRDLKISSSRTLKELKFPFPDYRSGQRDF
;
A
#
# COMPACT_ATOMS: atom_id res chain seq x y z
N MET A 1 -13.86 25.00 8.29
CA MET A 1 -12.60 24.41 8.85
C MET A 1 -11.77 23.86 7.69
N ARG A 2 -10.46 24.02 7.68
CA ARG A 2 -9.62 23.46 6.59
C ARG A 2 -9.43 21.98 6.91
N VAL A 3 -9.99 21.09 6.09
CA VAL A 3 -9.81 19.63 6.23
C VAL A 3 -8.33 19.30 6.07
N TYR A 4 -7.77 18.55 7.00
CA TYR A 4 -6.39 18.09 6.91
C TYR A 4 -6.28 16.96 5.89
N ARG A 5 -5.35 17.09 4.94
CA ARG A 5 -5.11 16.07 3.92
C ARG A 5 -3.97 15.16 4.33
N CYS A 6 -4.26 13.86 4.38
CA CYS A 6 -3.29 12.79 4.61
C CYS A 6 -3.11 12.01 3.31
N LYS A 7 -2.03 12.30 2.57
CA LYS A 7 -1.70 11.59 1.33
C LYS A 7 -0.66 10.52 1.61
N MET A 8 -0.94 9.28 1.19
CA MET A 8 -0.02 8.16 1.35
C MET A 8 -0.30 7.02 0.37
N SER A 9 0.67 6.13 0.20
CA SER A 9 0.47 4.92 -0.61
C SER A 9 -0.30 3.84 0.16
N VAL A 10 -0.99 2.95 -0.59
CA VAL A 10 -1.61 1.73 -0.03
C VAL A 10 -0.58 0.97 0.81
N ARG A 11 0.63 0.76 0.28
CA ARG A 11 1.70 0.06 0.98
C ARG A 11 2.02 0.69 2.34
N ALA A 12 2.24 2.01 2.38
CA ALA A 12 2.55 2.71 3.62
C ALA A 12 1.40 2.60 4.64
N LEU A 13 0.16 2.66 4.20
CA LEU A 13 -1.02 2.49 5.04
C LEU A 13 -1.05 1.10 5.67
N VAL A 14 -0.96 0.05 4.86
CA VAL A 14 -1.08 -1.33 5.37
C VAL A 14 0.13 -1.75 6.22
N GLU A 15 1.34 -1.32 5.86
CA GLU A 15 2.53 -1.55 6.69
C GLU A 15 2.41 -0.87 8.06
N SER A 16 1.79 0.31 8.14
CA SER A 16 1.57 1.02 9.41
C SER A 16 0.55 0.34 10.33
N VAL A 17 -0.34 -0.50 9.79
CA VAL A 17 -1.48 -1.07 10.51
C VAL A 17 -1.38 -2.58 10.70
N TRP A 18 -0.90 -3.29 9.69
CA TRP A 18 -0.97 -4.73 9.58
C TRP A 18 0.40 -5.44 9.65
N ILE A 19 1.50 -4.68 9.75
CA ILE A 19 2.80 -5.30 9.97
C ILE A 19 2.82 -5.94 11.35
N GLY A 20 3.15 -7.20 11.41
CA GLY A 20 3.26 -7.98 12.65
C GLY A 20 4.62 -8.65 12.73
N GLY A 21 4.99 -9.12 13.91
CA GLY A 21 6.27 -9.78 14.19
C GLY A 21 7.28 -8.83 14.82
N ASP A 22 8.49 -9.35 15.05
CA ASP A 22 9.58 -8.60 15.63
C ASP A 22 10.10 -7.51 14.69
N LEU A 23 10.53 -6.38 15.25
CA LEU A 23 11.19 -5.32 14.52
C LEU A 23 12.55 -5.80 13.99
N VAL A 24 12.55 -6.51 12.90
CA VAL A 24 13.79 -6.87 12.19
C VAL A 24 14.12 -5.74 11.22
N SER A 25 15.09 -4.92 11.58
CA SER A 25 15.57 -3.81 10.73
C SER A 25 16.53 -4.33 9.64
N THR A 26 16.10 -5.25 8.82
CA THR A 26 16.80 -5.59 7.59
C THR A 26 16.09 -4.90 6.44
N ALA A 27 16.53 -3.69 6.13
CA ALA A 27 16.21 -3.09 4.84
C ALA A 27 16.58 -4.11 3.75
N PRO A 28 15.66 -4.44 2.81
CA PRO A 28 16.01 -5.34 1.72
C PRO A 28 17.22 -4.75 0.99
N SER A 29 18.23 -5.59 0.70
CA SER A 29 19.37 -5.14 -0.09
C SER A 29 18.87 -4.64 -1.45
N ILE A 30 19.60 -3.69 -2.06
CA ILE A 30 19.29 -3.18 -3.42
C ILE A 30 19.16 -4.35 -4.41
N GLU A 31 19.96 -5.39 -4.23
CA GLU A 31 19.92 -6.61 -5.03
C GLU A 31 18.60 -7.37 -4.90
N ARG A 32 18.06 -7.51 -3.68
CA ARG A 32 16.75 -8.14 -3.45
C ARG A 32 15.61 -7.32 -4.05
N ALA A 33 15.66 -6.00 -3.94
CA ALA A 33 14.66 -5.11 -4.55
C ALA A 33 14.68 -5.21 -6.07
N ASN A 34 15.87 -5.24 -6.68
CA ASN A 34 16.03 -5.41 -8.12
C ASN A 34 15.57 -6.80 -8.60
N LEU A 35 15.87 -7.85 -7.83
CA LEU A 35 15.40 -9.21 -8.12
C LEU A 35 13.87 -9.28 -8.08
N GLY A 36 13.25 -8.74 -7.03
CA GLY A 36 11.80 -8.66 -6.91
C GLY A 36 11.17 -7.99 -8.13
N SER A 37 11.67 -6.81 -8.52
CA SER A 37 11.15 -6.07 -9.67
C SER A 37 11.31 -6.85 -11.01
N ARG A 38 12.36 -7.66 -11.12
CA ARG A 38 12.57 -8.51 -12.32
C ARG A 38 11.58 -9.67 -12.34
N ILE A 39 11.33 -10.29 -11.19
CA ILE A 39 10.38 -11.40 -11.05
C ILE A 39 8.95 -10.91 -11.33
N HIS A 40 8.53 -9.76 -10.76
CA HIS A 40 7.23 -9.17 -11.06
C HIS A 40 7.02 -8.99 -12.56
N ARG A 41 7.97 -8.34 -13.25
CA ARG A 41 7.90 -8.15 -14.72
C ARG A 41 7.84 -9.47 -15.49
N MET A 42 8.58 -10.50 -15.05
CA MET A 42 8.56 -11.81 -15.67
C MET A 42 7.18 -12.45 -15.55
N LEU A 43 6.58 -12.46 -14.36
CA LEU A 43 5.25 -13.02 -14.11
C LEU A 43 4.17 -12.25 -14.87
N GLN A 44 4.19 -10.92 -14.79
CA GLN A 44 3.27 -10.05 -15.52
C GLN A 44 3.33 -10.25 -17.03
N SER A 45 4.54 -10.40 -17.59
CA SER A 45 4.73 -10.63 -19.05
C SER A 45 4.32 -12.02 -19.51
N SER A 46 4.26 -12.99 -18.60
CA SER A 46 3.79 -14.36 -18.90
C SER A 46 2.29 -14.54 -18.71
N ALA A 47 1.62 -13.55 -18.14
CA ALA A 47 0.17 -13.59 -17.93
C ALA A 47 -0.57 -13.67 -19.29
N GLN A 48 -1.63 -14.49 -19.32
CA GLN A 48 -2.46 -14.68 -20.51
C GLN A 48 -3.84 -14.05 -20.31
N GLY A 49 -4.56 -13.86 -21.41
CA GLY A 49 -5.90 -13.28 -21.39
C GLY A 49 -5.91 -11.76 -21.26
N ASP A 50 -7.03 -11.21 -20.79
CA ASP A 50 -7.19 -9.77 -20.53
C ASP A 50 -6.56 -9.42 -19.17
N TYR A 51 -5.24 -9.21 -19.18
CA TYR A 51 -4.42 -8.89 -18.02
C TYR A 51 -3.75 -7.53 -18.18
N GLU A 52 -4.02 -6.63 -17.24
CA GLU A 52 -3.40 -5.31 -17.14
C GLU A 52 -2.46 -5.27 -15.94
N SER A 53 -1.18 -4.95 -16.18
CA SER A 53 -0.16 -4.84 -15.12
C SER A 53 -0.01 -3.41 -14.62
N GLU A 54 0.41 -3.26 -13.35
CA GLU A 54 0.73 -1.96 -12.73
C GLU A 54 -0.45 -0.96 -12.77
N VAL A 55 -1.66 -1.45 -12.49
CA VAL A 55 -2.88 -0.64 -12.56
C VAL A 55 -2.89 0.40 -11.45
N PHE A 56 -2.83 1.68 -11.85
CA PHE A 56 -2.88 2.78 -10.90
C PHE A 56 -4.29 2.99 -10.35
N LEU A 57 -4.40 3.00 -9.03
CA LEU A 57 -5.64 3.19 -8.31
C LEU A 57 -5.49 4.32 -7.29
N LYS A 58 -6.53 5.11 -7.13
CA LYS A 58 -6.59 6.22 -6.17
C LYS A 58 -7.98 6.33 -5.57
N LEU A 59 -8.05 6.52 -4.25
CA LEU A 59 -9.30 6.74 -3.55
C LEU A 59 -9.15 7.82 -2.50
N SER A 60 -10.16 8.69 -2.40
CA SER A 60 -10.26 9.70 -1.36
C SER A 60 -11.39 9.34 -0.41
N SER A 61 -11.09 9.31 0.89
CA SER A 61 -12.05 8.95 1.95
C SER A 61 -11.94 9.95 3.10
N GLU A 62 -13.04 10.42 3.61
CA GLU A 62 -13.07 11.32 4.77
C GLU A 62 -13.38 10.54 6.04
N LEU A 63 -12.57 10.73 7.07
CA LEU A 63 -12.76 10.16 8.41
C LEU A 63 -12.21 11.14 9.45
N ASP A 64 -13.02 11.47 10.47
CA ASP A 64 -12.62 12.32 11.59
C ASP A 64 -11.92 13.63 11.17
N ASP A 65 -12.53 14.45 10.30
CA ASP A 65 -11.97 15.71 9.78
C ASP A 65 -10.63 15.58 9.01
N ILE A 66 -10.25 14.37 8.65
CA ILE A 66 -9.08 14.06 7.84
C ILE A 66 -9.54 13.51 6.48
N LEU A 67 -9.07 14.12 5.40
CA LEU A 67 -9.21 13.59 4.04
C LEU A 67 -8.01 12.70 3.73
N PHE A 68 -8.25 11.40 3.70
CA PHE A 68 -7.26 10.42 3.26
C PHE A 68 -7.26 10.35 1.72
N GLU A 69 -6.12 10.60 1.11
CA GLU A 69 -5.87 10.39 -0.30
C GLU A 69 -4.91 9.21 -0.44
N ILE A 70 -5.48 8.02 -0.67
CA ILE A 70 -4.73 6.77 -0.76
C ILE A 70 -4.54 6.42 -2.24
N GLU A 71 -3.30 6.14 -2.63
CA GLU A 71 -2.96 5.80 -4.00
C GLU A 71 -1.95 4.64 -4.05
N GLY A 72 -1.92 3.93 -5.17
CA GLY A 72 -0.94 2.86 -5.41
C GLY A 72 -1.15 2.18 -6.75
N ARG A 73 -0.41 1.09 -6.95
CA ARG A 73 -0.51 0.28 -8.16
C ARG A 73 -0.72 -1.17 -7.75
N ALA A 74 -1.81 -1.75 -8.22
CA ALA A 74 -2.00 -3.18 -8.15
C ALA A 74 -1.06 -3.86 -9.15
N ASP A 75 -0.40 -4.94 -8.75
CA ASP A 75 0.55 -5.65 -9.61
C ASP A 75 -0.14 -6.16 -10.88
N GLY A 76 -1.38 -6.66 -10.76
CA GLY A 76 -2.18 -7.10 -11.90
C GLY A 76 -3.68 -7.00 -11.69
N VAL A 77 -4.39 -6.75 -12.78
CA VAL A 77 -5.85 -6.86 -12.87
C VAL A 77 -6.17 -7.76 -14.06
N ARG A 78 -6.84 -8.87 -13.80
CA ARG A 78 -7.30 -9.80 -14.84
C ARG A 78 -8.82 -9.73 -14.96
N LYS A 79 -9.31 -9.71 -16.19
CA LYS A 79 -10.73 -9.71 -16.51
C LYS A 79 -11.05 -11.00 -17.29
N GLU A 80 -11.92 -11.82 -16.74
CA GLU A 80 -12.36 -13.08 -17.35
C GLU A 80 -13.88 -13.14 -17.25
N ASP A 81 -14.57 -13.05 -18.39
CA ASP A 81 -16.03 -12.99 -18.46
C ASP A 81 -16.62 -11.94 -17.50
N ASP A 82 -17.37 -12.40 -16.50
CA ASP A 82 -17.99 -11.52 -15.49
C ASP A 82 -17.16 -11.37 -14.21
N GLN A 83 -15.96 -11.97 -14.14
CA GLN A 83 -15.11 -11.95 -12.96
C GLN A 83 -13.86 -11.10 -13.16
N VAL A 84 -13.58 -10.26 -12.17
CA VAL A 84 -12.33 -9.51 -12.10
C VAL A 84 -11.48 -10.08 -10.98
N THR A 85 -10.18 -10.21 -11.23
CA THR A 85 -9.18 -10.65 -10.25
C THR A 85 -8.17 -9.53 -10.03
N ILE A 86 -7.96 -9.14 -8.78
CA ILE A 86 -6.81 -8.33 -8.37
C ILE A 86 -5.69 -9.27 -7.95
N GLU A 87 -4.55 -9.17 -8.61
CA GLU A 87 -3.36 -9.95 -8.28
C GLU A 87 -2.33 -9.08 -7.56
N GLU A 88 -1.81 -9.61 -6.46
CA GLU A 88 -0.66 -9.05 -5.74
C GLU A 88 0.46 -10.09 -5.73
N ILE A 89 1.64 -9.71 -6.24
CA ILE A 89 2.80 -10.58 -6.42
C ILE A 89 3.81 -10.30 -5.32
N LYS A 90 4.34 -11.36 -4.70
CA LYS A 90 5.39 -11.24 -3.68
C LYS A 90 6.50 -12.26 -3.91
N THR A 91 7.74 -11.82 -3.75
CA THR A 91 8.88 -12.73 -3.68
C THR A 91 9.16 -13.10 -2.24
N THR A 92 9.51 -14.36 -1.99
CA THR A 92 9.83 -14.86 -0.66
C THR A 92 11.01 -15.81 -0.67
N ALA A 93 11.77 -15.85 0.41
CA ALA A 93 12.75 -16.89 0.70
C ALA A 93 12.18 -17.96 1.65
N ILE A 94 10.95 -17.78 2.15
CA ILE A 94 10.28 -18.75 3.03
C ILE A 94 9.92 -19.99 2.22
N PRO A 95 10.28 -21.20 2.66
CA PRO A 95 9.85 -22.43 2.01
C PRO A 95 8.32 -22.55 1.98
N PHE A 96 7.76 -23.01 0.87
CA PHE A 96 6.30 -23.15 0.74
C PHE A 96 5.65 -24.17 1.68
N SER A 97 6.44 -25.05 2.28
CA SER A 97 5.98 -25.90 3.39
C SER A 97 5.62 -25.12 4.66
N GLU A 98 6.19 -23.93 4.83
CA GLU A 98 5.93 -23.03 5.96
C GLU A 98 4.92 -21.93 5.63
N LEU A 99 4.69 -21.65 4.35
CA LEU A 99 3.72 -20.64 3.88
C LEU A 99 2.35 -21.28 3.67
N ASN A 100 1.57 -21.48 4.74
CA ASN A 100 0.26 -22.12 4.68
C ASN A 100 -0.87 -21.16 4.37
N GLU A 101 -0.67 -19.86 4.57
CA GLU A 101 -1.64 -18.78 4.31
C GLU A 101 -0.88 -17.53 3.85
N PRO A 102 -1.58 -16.59 3.18
CA PRO A 102 -0.97 -15.33 2.81
C PRO A 102 -0.53 -14.53 4.04
N VAL A 103 0.59 -13.84 3.91
CA VAL A 103 1.04 -12.89 4.94
C VAL A 103 0.05 -11.73 5.01
N MET A 104 -0.48 -11.43 6.20
CA MET A 104 -1.58 -10.48 6.39
C MET A 104 -1.33 -9.10 5.80
N VAL A 105 -0.12 -8.55 5.92
CA VAL A 105 0.22 -7.24 5.35
C VAL A 105 0.17 -7.23 3.81
N HIS A 106 0.50 -8.33 3.17
CA HIS A 106 0.41 -8.48 1.71
C HIS A 106 -1.06 -8.60 1.27
N LEU A 107 -1.83 -9.43 1.98
CA LEU A 107 -3.25 -9.61 1.74
C LEU A 107 -4.03 -8.30 1.95
N ALA A 108 -3.68 -7.54 3.00
CA ALA A 108 -4.24 -6.21 3.26
C ALA A 108 -4.01 -5.24 2.10
N GLN A 109 -2.86 -5.33 1.43
CA GLN A 109 -2.55 -4.52 0.25
C GLN A 109 -3.50 -4.87 -0.91
N ALA A 110 -3.66 -6.17 -1.20
CA ALA A 110 -4.58 -6.65 -2.23
C ALA A 110 -6.05 -6.28 -1.94
N TYR A 111 -6.49 -6.37 -0.68
CA TYR A 111 -7.84 -5.96 -0.28
C TYR A 111 -8.08 -4.46 -0.48
N CYS A 112 -7.10 -3.62 -0.15
CA CYS A 112 -7.20 -2.18 -0.40
C CYS A 112 -7.33 -1.92 -1.91
N TYR A 113 -6.54 -2.57 -2.75
CA TYR A 113 -6.66 -2.43 -4.20
C TYR A 113 -7.99 -2.96 -4.72
N GLY A 114 -8.48 -4.09 -4.21
CA GLY A 114 -9.80 -4.61 -4.54
C GLY A 114 -10.91 -3.61 -4.24
N HIS A 115 -10.89 -3.00 -3.04
CA HIS A 115 -11.85 -1.96 -2.68
C HIS A 115 -11.75 -0.73 -3.60
N MET A 116 -10.53 -0.25 -3.85
CA MET A 116 -10.30 0.92 -4.70
C MET A 116 -10.79 0.67 -6.14
N TYR A 117 -10.52 -0.53 -6.67
CA TYR A 117 -11.03 -0.94 -7.98
C TYR A 117 -12.55 -0.96 -8.03
N LEU A 118 -13.19 -1.58 -7.04
CA LEU A 118 -14.65 -1.63 -6.94
C LEU A 118 -15.31 -0.27 -6.68
N ALA A 119 -14.57 0.72 -6.15
CA ALA A 119 -15.10 2.09 -6.02
C ALA A 119 -15.32 2.75 -7.39
N GLU A 120 -14.55 2.39 -8.40
CA GLU A 120 -14.64 2.92 -9.77
C GLU A 120 -15.42 2.02 -10.72
N HIS A 121 -15.63 0.74 -10.38
CA HIS A 121 -16.24 -0.27 -11.25
C HIS A 121 -17.45 -0.93 -10.57
N VAL A 122 -18.48 -1.23 -11.35
CA VAL A 122 -19.71 -1.87 -10.84
C VAL A 122 -19.55 -3.37 -10.92
N ALA A 123 -19.23 -4.01 -9.78
CA ALA A 123 -19.27 -5.45 -9.60
C ALA A 123 -19.63 -5.77 -8.14
N PRO A 124 -20.37 -6.86 -7.86
CA PRO A 124 -20.76 -7.23 -6.49
C PRO A 124 -19.59 -7.83 -5.70
N SER A 125 -18.70 -8.54 -6.37
CA SER A 125 -17.53 -9.20 -5.80
C SER A 125 -16.32 -9.13 -6.73
N ILE A 126 -15.17 -9.48 -6.20
CA ILE A 126 -13.91 -9.55 -6.92
C ILE A 126 -13.08 -10.69 -6.35
N ARG A 127 -12.32 -11.36 -7.20
CA ARG A 127 -11.32 -12.33 -6.75
C ARG A 127 -10.04 -11.61 -6.33
N ILE A 128 -9.51 -11.98 -5.18
CA ILE A 128 -8.20 -11.55 -4.69
C ILE A 128 -7.24 -12.71 -4.86
N GLN A 129 -6.17 -12.51 -5.60
CA GLN A 129 -5.13 -13.51 -5.85
C GLN A 129 -3.79 -13.04 -5.28
N MET A 130 -3.24 -13.83 -4.37
CA MET A 130 -1.88 -13.65 -3.86
C MET A 130 -0.96 -14.61 -4.56
N THR A 131 0.01 -14.09 -5.32
CA THR A 131 1.00 -14.90 -6.04
C THR A 131 2.37 -14.76 -5.35
N TYR A 132 2.84 -15.85 -4.75
CA TYR A 132 4.17 -15.92 -4.14
C TYR A 132 5.15 -16.64 -5.06
N TYR A 133 6.30 -16.01 -5.28
CA TYR A 133 7.43 -16.62 -5.99
C TYR A 133 8.55 -16.91 -4.99
N GLN A 134 8.92 -18.17 -4.84
CA GLN A 134 10.02 -18.59 -3.98
C GLN A 134 11.36 -18.42 -4.73
N ILE A 135 12.28 -17.65 -4.13
CA ILE A 135 13.50 -17.18 -4.83
C ILE A 135 14.47 -18.31 -5.11
N ASP A 136 14.60 -19.30 -4.23
CA ASP A 136 15.61 -20.33 -4.31
C ASP A 136 15.16 -21.53 -5.18
N THR A 137 13.87 -21.87 -5.14
CA THR A 137 13.30 -23.00 -5.88
C THR A 137 12.61 -22.59 -7.19
N GLU A 138 12.39 -21.29 -7.39
CA GLU A 138 11.66 -20.72 -8.52
C GLU A 138 10.20 -21.20 -8.64
N GLU A 139 9.68 -21.79 -7.57
CA GLU A 139 8.30 -22.26 -7.50
C GLU A 139 7.34 -21.09 -7.28
N ILE A 140 6.09 -21.29 -7.74
CA ILE A 140 4.99 -20.34 -7.55
C ILE A 140 3.92 -20.99 -6.71
N LYS A 141 3.43 -20.25 -5.70
CA LYS A 141 2.26 -20.64 -4.91
C LYS A 141 1.23 -19.52 -4.95
N GLN A 142 -0.01 -19.90 -5.23
CA GLN A 142 -1.11 -18.97 -5.31
C GLN A 142 -2.15 -19.26 -4.22
N PHE A 143 -2.76 -18.20 -3.72
CA PHE A 143 -3.90 -18.24 -2.83
C PHE A 143 -4.98 -17.34 -3.42
N ASP A 144 -6.17 -17.88 -3.54
CA ASP A 144 -7.32 -17.19 -4.15
C ASP A 144 -8.47 -17.15 -3.15
N GLU A 145 -9.16 -16.02 -3.10
CA GLU A 145 -10.41 -15.90 -2.38
C GLU A 145 -11.31 -14.88 -3.08
N GLU A 146 -12.62 -15.07 -2.96
CA GLU A 146 -13.60 -14.12 -3.42
C GLU A 146 -14.03 -13.22 -2.27
N LYS A 147 -14.10 -11.90 -2.54
CA LYS A 147 -14.55 -10.89 -1.59
C LYS A 147 -15.64 -10.03 -2.19
N THR A 148 -16.67 -9.80 -1.40
CA THR A 148 -17.74 -8.88 -1.78
C THR A 148 -17.28 -7.43 -1.65
N ARG A 149 -17.99 -6.54 -2.33
CA ARG A 149 -17.79 -5.09 -2.21
C ARG A 149 -17.87 -4.61 -0.76
N GLU A 150 -18.83 -5.14 -0.01
CA GLU A 150 -19.09 -4.77 1.38
C GLU A 150 -17.97 -5.23 2.30
N GLU A 151 -17.44 -6.44 2.11
CA GLU A 151 -16.32 -6.96 2.89
C GLU A 151 -15.05 -6.13 2.68
N LEU A 152 -14.73 -5.81 1.44
CA LEU A 152 -13.55 -4.99 1.12
C LEU A 152 -13.71 -3.55 1.61
N ALA A 153 -14.91 -2.97 1.50
CA ALA A 153 -15.19 -1.66 2.04
C ALA A 153 -15.06 -1.62 3.58
N ALA A 154 -15.60 -2.64 4.26
CA ALA A 154 -15.48 -2.77 5.71
C ALA A 154 -14.02 -2.90 6.16
N PHE A 155 -13.23 -3.73 5.46
CA PHE A 155 -11.80 -3.91 5.72
C PHE A 155 -11.01 -2.61 5.52
N TYR A 156 -11.24 -1.91 4.41
CA TYR A 156 -10.58 -0.64 4.11
C TYR A 156 -10.89 0.42 5.17
N MET A 157 -12.16 0.55 5.55
CA MET A 157 -12.57 1.49 6.60
C MET A 157 -12.02 1.13 7.98
N ASP A 158 -11.91 -0.17 8.32
CA ASP A 158 -11.24 -0.61 9.56
C ASP A 158 -9.75 -0.24 9.54
N THR A 159 -9.08 -0.44 8.41
CA THR A 159 -7.68 -0.04 8.21
C THR A 159 -7.49 1.47 8.42
N LEU A 160 -8.36 2.31 7.86
CA LEU A 160 -8.31 3.76 8.09
C LEU A 160 -8.57 4.12 9.56
N ARG A 161 -9.55 3.48 10.23
CA ARG A 161 -9.84 3.72 11.66
C ARG A 161 -8.67 3.37 12.58
N ARG A 162 -7.91 2.34 12.25
CA ARG A 162 -6.69 1.98 13.00
C ARG A 162 -5.59 3.02 12.79
N TYR A 163 -5.50 3.60 11.61
CA TYR A 163 -4.47 4.57 11.27
C TYR A 163 -4.82 6.02 11.67
N VAL A 164 -6.10 6.38 11.79
CA VAL A 164 -6.56 7.77 11.98
C VAL A 164 -5.90 8.49 13.15
N LYS A 165 -5.64 7.78 14.25
CA LYS A 165 -4.95 8.35 15.43
C LYS A 165 -3.54 8.85 15.10
N TRP A 166 -2.81 8.11 14.26
CA TRP A 166 -1.47 8.51 13.80
C TRP A 166 -1.53 9.68 12.82
N ALA A 167 -2.54 9.71 11.95
CA ALA A 167 -2.77 10.84 11.05
C ALA A 167 -3.10 12.12 11.84
N ALA A 168 -3.95 12.03 12.87
CA ALA A 168 -4.28 13.15 13.75
C ALA A 168 -3.04 13.65 14.51
N LEU A 169 -2.24 12.75 15.09
CA LEU A 169 -1.00 13.12 15.77
C LEU A 169 -0.03 13.82 14.80
N SER A 170 0.13 13.30 13.59
CA SER A 170 0.99 13.90 12.56
C SER A 170 0.51 15.31 12.16
N ARG A 171 -0.82 15.50 12.05
CA ARG A 171 -1.44 16.82 11.83
C ARG A 171 -1.06 17.79 12.95
N ASP A 172 -1.26 17.38 14.19
CA ASP A 172 -1.07 18.24 15.35
C ASP A 172 0.42 18.61 15.53
N LEU A 173 1.32 17.67 15.29
CA LEU A 173 2.76 17.92 15.25
C LEU A 173 3.17 18.90 14.14
N LYS A 174 2.61 18.76 12.93
CA LYS A 174 2.88 19.71 11.82
C LYS A 174 2.37 21.11 12.13
N ILE A 175 1.20 21.24 12.73
CA ILE A 175 0.62 22.53 13.15
C ILE A 175 1.51 23.18 14.21
N SER A 176 1.88 22.42 15.25
CA SER A 176 2.77 22.88 16.33
C SER A 176 4.14 23.29 15.81
N SER A 177 4.79 22.44 15.02
CA SER A 177 6.09 22.72 14.42
C SER A 177 6.07 23.97 13.53
N SER A 178 5.02 24.11 12.69
CA SER A 178 4.87 25.29 11.83
C SER A 178 4.71 26.58 12.62
N ARG A 179 4.07 26.52 13.80
CA ARG A 179 3.96 27.65 14.71
C ARG A 179 5.30 28.00 15.32
N THR A 180 5.98 27.00 15.89
CA THR A 180 7.30 27.17 16.53
C THR A 180 8.34 27.71 15.53
N LEU A 181 8.35 27.17 14.29
CA LEU A 181 9.26 27.61 13.23
C LEU A 181 9.10 29.10 12.87
N LYS A 182 7.87 29.62 12.91
CA LYS A 182 7.61 31.06 12.66
C LYS A 182 8.14 31.98 13.77
N GLU A 183 8.26 31.46 14.99
CA GLU A 183 8.76 32.17 16.16
C GLU A 183 10.29 32.06 16.33
N LEU A 184 10.92 31.10 15.58
CA LEU A 184 12.36 30.89 15.60
C LEU A 184 13.09 32.10 15.02
N LYS A 185 13.94 32.69 15.86
CA LYS A 185 14.90 33.72 15.42
C LYS A 185 16.19 33.05 14.97
N PHE A 186 16.79 33.59 13.93
CA PHE A 186 18.10 33.12 13.51
C PHE A 186 19.11 33.30 14.68
N PRO A 187 19.84 32.24 15.08
CA PRO A 187 20.64 32.26 16.31
C PRO A 187 21.93 33.07 16.22
N PHE A 188 22.28 33.57 15.04
CA PHE A 188 23.50 34.37 14.81
C PHE A 188 23.14 35.80 14.41
N PRO A 189 23.99 36.81 14.69
CA PRO A 189 23.72 38.20 14.35
C PRO A 189 23.59 38.42 12.83
N ASP A 190 24.31 37.65 12.02
CA ASP A 190 24.34 37.80 10.56
C ASP A 190 24.18 36.46 9.85
N TYR A 191 23.58 36.53 8.66
CA TYR A 191 23.51 35.39 7.74
C TYR A 191 24.77 35.27 6.91
N ARG A 192 25.23 34.05 6.65
CA ARG A 192 26.29 33.86 5.65
C ARG A 192 25.71 34.08 4.25
N SER A 193 26.58 34.41 3.29
CA SER A 193 26.18 34.54 1.89
C SER A 193 25.45 33.29 1.41
N GLY A 194 24.27 33.46 0.81
CA GLY A 194 23.40 32.38 0.31
C GLY A 194 22.48 31.73 1.35
N GLN A 195 22.57 31.99 2.64
CA GLN A 195 21.70 31.41 3.67
C GLN A 195 20.27 31.96 3.68
N ARG A 196 20.01 33.10 3.06
CA ARG A 196 18.67 33.70 2.97
C ARG A 196 17.90 33.32 1.71
N ASP A 197 18.54 32.64 0.77
CA ASP A 197 18.01 32.35 -0.55
C ASP A 197 17.39 30.93 -0.62
N PHE A 198 17.17 30.28 0.55
CA PHE A 198 16.52 28.95 0.69
C PHE A 198 15.22 29.02 1.47
#